data_e4b35627806afdd6d118efd7b8e2b32b
#
_entry.id   e4b35627806afdd6d118efd7b8e2b32b
#
_cell.length_a   1.000
_cell.length_b   1.000
_cell.length_c   1.000
_cell.angle_alpha   90.00
_cell.angle_beta   90.00
_cell.angle_gamma   90.00
#
_symmetry.space_group_name_H-M   'P 1'
#
loop_
_entity.id
_entity.type
_entity.pdbx_description
1 polymer ?
#
loop_
_entity_poly.entity_id
_entity_poly.type
_entity_poly.pdbx_seq_one_letter_code
_entity_poly.pdbx_strand_id
1 'polypeptide(L)'
;MNLLLIIVLVILALIIVAYVFLQQPKFGKRPAGERLEKIKNSPNYKNGQFQNLSHTPDITDGANYFTVLKEFFFGKSKRSKPPTTLPSQKTNLLTLPPDKNVLVWFGHSSYFMQVDGKTILVDPVLSGSASPIRFTTTSFKGTDVYTTDDFPAFDYLFITHDHWDHLDYETVLKLKPNIKKIITGLGTGEHLQHWSFDKNILIEKDWNETIILENGFTVNTTPGRHFIGRAIKRNSAIWMSFVLTTPTQKIFIGGDSGYDTHFKTIGDNFGPFDLAILECGQYNRYWKYIHMMPEEVVQAAIDLKTKLYCRYTGPNSPCLYMPGMSL
;
A
#
# COMPACT_ATOMS: atom_id res chain seq x y z
N MET A 1 44.16 17.17 -19.76
CA MET A 1 43.25 16.01 -19.79
C MET A 1 42.23 16.26 -20.89
N ASN A 2 42.00 15.31 -21.79
CA ASN A 2 41.08 15.48 -22.91
C ASN A 2 39.66 15.62 -22.40
N LEU A 3 38.86 16.57 -22.91
CA LEU A 3 37.46 16.80 -22.53
C LEU A 3 36.63 15.50 -22.56
N LEU A 4 36.83 14.67 -23.57
CA LEU A 4 36.19 13.37 -23.70
C LEU A 4 36.50 12.47 -22.50
N LEU A 5 37.74 12.42 -22.04
CA LEU A 5 38.13 11.62 -20.86
C LEU A 5 37.45 12.13 -19.60
N ILE A 6 37.33 13.44 -19.40
CA ILE A 6 36.61 14.04 -18.27
C ILE A 6 35.13 13.60 -18.29
N ILE A 7 34.48 13.71 -19.45
CA ILE A 7 33.07 13.30 -19.61
C ILE A 7 32.87 11.81 -19.26
N VAL A 8 33.75 10.94 -19.79
CA VAL A 8 33.70 9.51 -19.51
C VAL A 8 33.87 9.22 -18.02
N LEU A 9 34.85 9.87 -17.36
CA LEU A 9 35.06 9.69 -15.91
C LEU A 9 33.88 10.18 -15.07
N VAL A 10 33.26 11.30 -15.45
CA VAL A 10 32.06 11.81 -14.78
C VAL A 10 30.89 10.82 -14.95
N ILE A 11 30.65 10.30 -16.13
CA ILE A 11 29.59 9.30 -16.38
C ILE A 11 29.84 8.03 -15.55
N LEU A 12 31.08 7.54 -15.54
CA LEU A 12 31.44 6.36 -14.72
C LEU A 12 31.21 6.63 -13.22
N ALA A 13 31.61 7.79 -12.74
CA ALA A 13 31.36 8.17 -11.33
C ALA A 13 29.87 8.21 -11.01
N LEU A 14 29.04 8.79 -11.88
CA LEU A 14 27.58 8.81 -11.72
C LEU A 14 26.97 7.40 -11.72
N ILE A 15 27.44 6.52 -12.60
CA ILE A 15 27.00 5.11 -12.62
C ILE A 15 27.36 4.40 -11.31
N ILE A 16 28.59 4.59 -10.80
CA ILE A 16 29.03 4.00 -9.54
C ILE A 16 28.19 4.53 -8.37
N VAL A 17 27.95 5.84 -8.30
CA VAL A 17 27.10 6.45 -7.26
C VAL A 17 25.69 5.88 -7.32
N ALA A 18 25.09 5.79 -8.51
CA ALA A 18 23.76 5.20 -8.68
C ALA A 18 23.73 3.72 -8.29
N TYR A 19 24.76 2.95 -8.67
CA TYR A 19 24.88 1.56 -8.30
C TYR A 19 24.97 1.38 -6.76
N VAL A 20 25.87 2.12 -6.09
CA VAL A 20 26.02 2.07 -4.62
C VAL A 20 24.73 2.51 -3.92
N PHE A 21 24.07 3.54 -4.42
CA PHE A 21 22.78 3.99 -3.89
C PHE A 21 21.72 2.90 -3.96
N LEU A 22 21.62 2.17 -5.07
CA LEU A 22 20.67 1.07 -5.25
C LEU A 22 21.00 -0.20 -4.44
N GLN A 23 22.23 -0.32 -3.88
CA GLN A 23 22.61 -1.42 -3.00
C GLN A 23 22.19 -1.18 -1.54
N GLN A 24 21.63 -0.01 -1.20
CA GLN A 24 21.20 0.25 0.17
C GLN A 24 20.08 -0.71 0.58
N PRO A 25 20.07 -1.20 1.85
CA PRO A 25 19.08 -2.19 2.33
C PRO A 25 17.62 -1.79 2.08
N LYS A 26 17.31 -0.51 2.14
CA LYS A 26 15.95 0.02 1.92
C LYS A 26 15.35 -0.36 0.56
N PHE A 27 16.16 -0.64 -0.45
CA PHE A 27 15.67 -1.12 -1.75
C PHE A 27 15.21 -2.58 -1.70
N GLY A 28 15.49 -3.27 -0.58
CA GLY A 28 15.08 -4.65 -0.39
C GLY A 28 15.84 -5.64 -1.25
N LYS A 29 15.24 -6.80 -1.49
CA LYS A 29 15.83 -7.88 -2.27
C LYS A 29 14.76 -8.54 -3.15
N ARG A 30 15.18 -8.98 -4.34
CA ARG A 30 14.30 -9.70 -5.26
C ARG A 30 14.09 -11.14 -4.77
N PRO A 31 12.88 -11.70 -4.97
CA PRO A 31 12.61 -13.09 -4.65
C PRO A 31 13.60 -14.04 -5.32
N ALA A 32 14.05 -15.04 -4.56
CA ALA A 32 14.97 -16.07 -4.98
C ALA A 32 14.62 -17.42 -4.36
N GLY A 33 15.30 -18.50 -4.79
CA GLY A 33 15.12 -19.84 -4.24
C GLY A 33 13.66 -20.31 -4.23
N GLU A 34 13.24 -20.92 -3.13
CA GLU A 34 11.88 -21.48 -2.97
C GLU A 34 10.76 -20.44 -3.20
N ARG A 35 10.98 -19.18 -2.78
CA ARG A 35 9.98 -18.11 -3.01
C ARG A 35 9.81 -17.81 -4.49
N LEU A 36 10.90 -17.77 -5.25
CA LEU A 36 10.82 -17.57 -6.70
C LEU A 36 10.12 -18.75 -7.38
N GLU A 37 10.33 -19.98 -6.95
CA GLU A 37 9.63 -21.14 -7.51
C GLU A 37 8.12 -21.08 -7.22
N LYS A 38 7.70 -20.65 -6.01
CA LYS A 38 6.28 -20.40 -5.72
C LYS A 38 5.69 -19.31 -6.64
N ILE A 39 6.44 -18.23 -6.86
CA ILE A 39 6.05 -17.15 -7.76
C ILE A 39 5.85 -17.67 -9.20
N LYS A 40 6.78 -18.47 -9.71
CA LYS A 40 6.69 -19.04 -11.07
C LYS A 40 5.47 -19.97 -11.25
N ASN A 41 5.01 -20.59 -10.16
CA ASN A 41 3.82 -21.44 -10.17
C ASN A 41 2.51 -20.68 -10.01
N SER A 42 2.56 -19.38 -9.76
CA SER A 42 1.37 -18.52 -9.68
C SER A 42 0.71 -18.39 -11.06
N PRO A 43 -0.62 -18.54 -11.16
CA PRO A 43 -1.37 -18.30 -12.42
C PRO A 43 -1.30 -16.81 -12.84
N ASN A 44 -0.96 -15.92 -11.90
CA ASN A 44 -0.87 -14.47 -12.10
C ASN A 44 0.53 -14.03 -12.55
N TYR A 45 1.53 -14.94 -12.54
CA TYR A 45 2.90 -14.66 -12.95
C TYR A 45 3.14 -15.14 -14.38
N LYS A 46 3.31 -14.21 -15.32
CA LYS A 46 3.52 -14.50 -16.75
C LYS A 46 4.62 -13.61 -17.31
N ASN A 47 5.41 -14.13 -18.27
CA ASN A 47 6.48 -13.37 -18.92
C ASN A 47 7.50 -12.75 -17.95
N GLY A 48 7.79 -13.43 -16.83
CA GLY A 48 8.79 -13.01 -15.86
C GLY A 48 8.35 -11.91 -14.90
N GLN A 49 7.03 -11.67 -14.77
CA GLN A 49 6.43 -10.68 -13.86
C GLN A 49 4.97 -11.00 -13.54
N PHE A 50 4.47 -10.48 -12.42
CA PHE A 50 3.04 -10.51 -12.13
C PHE A 50 2.26 -9.58 -13.07
N GLN A 51 1.04 -9.97 -13.41
CA GLN A 51 0.18 -9.27 -14.37
C GLN A 51 -1.13 -8.86 -13.72
N ASN A 52 -1.69 -7.73 -14.13
CA ASN A 52 -3.08 -7.37 -13.83
C ASN A 52 -4.07 -8.30 -14.54
N LEU A 53 -5.28 -8.41 -14.01
CA LEU A 53 -6.38 -9.16 -14.66
C LEU A 53 -6.77 -8.52 -15.99
N SER A 54 -6.76 -7.19 -16.04
CA SER A 54 -7.07 -6.40 -17.24
C SER A 54 -5.83 -5.70 -17.77
N HIS A 55 -5.82 -5.33 -19.02
CA HIS A 55 -4.77 -4.50 -19.62
C HIS A 55 -4.62 -3.20 -18.83
N THR A 56 -3.42 -2.95 -18.31
CA THR A 56 -3.13 -1.82 -17.43
C THR A 56 -1.84 -1.14 -17.90
N PRO A 57 -1.94 -0.17 -18.81
CA PRO A 57 -0.79 0.62 -19.22
C PRO A 57 -0.32 1.53 -18.09
N ASP A 58 0.98 1.75 -18.02
CA ASP A 58 1.62 2.62 -17.01
C ASP A 58 1.14 4.08 -17.07
N ILE A 59 0.71 4.51 -18.23
CA ILE A 59 0.23 5.87 -18.50
C ILE A 59 -1.06 5.75 -19.32
N THR A 60 -2.02 6.62 -19.02
CA THR A 60 -3.28 6.72 -19.74
C THR A 60 -3.06 6.93 -21.24
N ASP A 61 -3.89 6.31 -22.07
CA ASP A 61 -3.85 6.42 -23.53
C ASP A 61 -3.87 7.89 -23.97
N GLY A 62 -3.02 8.21 -24.97
CA GLY A 62 -2.85 9.57 -25.48
C GLY A 62 -1.87 10.44 -24.69
N ALA A 63 -1.37 9.97 -23.54
CA ALA A 63 -0.26 10.61 -22.82
C ALA A 63 1.10 10.01 -23.25
N ASN A 64 2.16 10.78 -23.06
CA ASN A 64 3.54 10.31 -23.22
C ASN A 64 4.40 10.73 -22.03
N TYR A 65 5.51 10.03 -21.82
CA TYR A 65 6.42 10.31 -20.70
C TYR A 65 6.94 11.74 -20.66
N PHE A 66 7.15 12.37 -21.82
CA PHE A 66 7.61 13.75 -21.88
C PHE A 66 6.55 14.72 -21.31
N THR A 67 5.28 14.51 -21.68
CA THR A 67 4.16 15.31 -21.15
C THR A 67 4.03 15.14 -19.65
N VAL A 68 4.11 13.90 -19.16
CA VAL A 68 4.03 13.59 -17.72
C VAL A 68 5.20 14.22 -16.97
N LEU A 69 6.43 14.09 -17.46
CA LEU A 69 7.62 14.72 -16.85
C LEU A 69 7.52 16.24 -16.86
N LYS A 70 7.09 16.83 -17.98
CA LYS A 70 6.88 18.28 -18.07
C LYS A 70 5.87 18.77 -17.04
N GLU A 71 4.75 18.07 -16.88
CA GLU A 71 3.73 18.42 -15.89
C GLU A 71 4.23 18.17 -14.45
N PHE A 72 4.97 17.10 -14.21
CA PHE A 72 5.58 16.81 -12.91
C PHE A 72 6.56 17.91 -12.47
N PHE A 73 7.42 18.41 -13.36
CA PHE A 73 8.41 19.42 -13.02
C PHE A 73 7.86 20.86 -13.06
N PHE A 74 6.95 21.15 -13.99
CA PHE A 74 6.53 22.51 -14.30
C PHE A 74 5.02 22.75 -14.10
N GLY A 75 4.20 21.69 -14.03
CA GLY A 75 2.74 21.75 -13.95
C GLY A 75 2.16 21.75 -12.53
N LYS A 76 2.96 22.09 -11.49
CA LYS A 76 2.51 22.05 -10.10
C LYS A 76 1.28 22.91 -9.90
N SER A 77 0.13 22.26 -9.69
CA SER A 77 -1.08 22.93 -9.24
C SER A 77 -0.81 23.65 -7.90
N LYS A 78 -1.30 24.89 -7.75
CA LYS A 78 -1.29 25.60 -6.47
C LYS A 78 -1.99 24.83 -5.33
N ARG A 79 -2.81 23.82 -5.69
CA ARG A 79 -3.56 22.95 -4.76
C ARG A 79 -2.92 21.59 -4.54
N SER A 80 -1.68 21.35 -5.01
CA SER A 80 -0.98 20.09 -4.80
C SER A 80 -0.56 19.82 -3.35
N LYS A 81 -0.63 20.85 -2.49
CA LYS A 81 -0.35 20.74 -1.06
C LYS A 81 -1.44 21.50 -0.27
N PRO A 82 -1.80 21.02 0.93
CA PRO A 82 -2.68 21.77 1.82
C PRO A 82 -2.07 23.16 2.12
N PRO A 83 -2.86 24.24 2.07
CA PRO A 83 -2.35 25.59 2.33
C PRO A 83 -2.01 25.82 3.82
N THR A 84 -2.56 25.01 4.70
CA THR A 84 -2.37 25.06 6.16
C THR A 84 -2.08 23.67 6.70
N THR A 85 -1.63 23.60 7.96
CA THR A 85 -1.52 22.32 8.70
C THR A 85 -2.90 21.66 8.75
N LEU A 86 -2.96 20.38 8.39
CA LEU A 86 -4.20 19.60 8.47
C LEU A 86 -4.61 19.46 9.95
N PRO A 87 -5.91 19.65 10.26
CA PRO A 87 -6.40 19.41 11.60
C PRO A 87 -6.22 17.91 11.94
N SER A 88 -5.67 17.64 13.09
CA SER A 88 -5.42 16.28 13.55
C SER A 88 -5.74 16.14 15.03
N GLN A 89 -6.22 14.97 15.41
CA GLN A 89 -6.45 14.58 16.79
C GLN A 89 -5.67 13.31 17.08
N LYS A 90 -4.71 13.39 18.01
CA LYS A 90 -3.93 12.23 18.43
C LYS A 90 -4.70 11.45 19.48
N THR A 91 -4.99 10.17 19.18
CA THR A 91 -5.57 9.20 20.10
C THR A 91 -4.45 8.39 20.73
N ASN A 92 -4.54 8.10 22.02
CA ASN A 92 -3.58 7.22 22.70
C ASN A 92 -3.90 5.76 22.36
N LEU A 93 -3.10 5.17 21.46
CA LEU A 93 -3.29 3.78 21.00
C LEU A 93 -2.96 2.75 22.10
N LEU A 94 -2.15 3.13 23.10
CA LEU A 94 -1.73 2.24 24.21
C LEU A 94 -2.84 1.99 25.23
N THR A 95 -3.87 2.85 25.25
CA THR A 95 -4.95 2.81 26.25
C THR A 95 -6.33 2.63 25.64
N LEU A 96 -6.40 2.15 24.39
CA LEU A 96 -7.67 1.86 23.76
C LEU A 96 -8.41 0.74 24.53
N PRO A 97 -9.69 0.92 24.86
CA PRO A 97 -10.49 -0.13 25.48
C PRO A 97 -10.57 -1.35 24.54
N PRO A 98 -10.26 -2.58 24.99
CA PRO A 98 -10.14 -3.75 24.12
C PRO A 98 -11.48 -4.19 23.50
N ASP A 99 -12.60 -3.78 24.08
CA ASP A 99 -13.97 -4.06 23.61
C ASP A 99 -14.48 -3.07 22.54
N LYS A 100 -13.69 -2.06 22.19
CA LYS A 100 -14.08 -1.04 21.21
C LYS A 100 -13.46 -1.32 19.85
N ASN A 101 -14.30 -1.27 18.82
CA ASN A 101 -13.83 -1.25 17.44
C ASN A 101 -13.43 0.19 17.08
N VAL A 102 -12.17 0.38 16.67
CA VAL A 102 -11.58 1.70 16.42
C VAL A 102 -10.80 1.67 15.12
N LEU A 103 -10.92 2.73 14.32
CA LEU A 103 -10.08 2.99 13.15
C LEU A 103 -9.38 4.33 13.34
N VAL A 104 -8.05 4.35 13.24
CA VAL A 104 -7.24 5.56 13.34
C VAL A 104 -6.38 5.69 12.09
N TRP A 105 -6.63 6.71 11.30
CA TRP A 105 -5.89 7.02 10.09
C TRP A 105 -4.70 7.93 10.38
N PHE A 106 -3.52 7.61 9.84
CA PHE A 106 -2.26 8.34 10.09
C PHE A 106 -1.83 9.22 8.91
N GLY A 107 -2.62 9.23 7.87
CA GLY A 107 -2.27 9.89 6.62
C GLY A 107 -1.91 8.88 5.53
N HIS A 108 -2.06 9.30 4.28
CA HIS A 108 -1.87 8.46 3.10
C HIS A 108 -2.60 7.12 3.25
N SER A 109 -1.94 6.00 3.04
CA SER A 109 -2.48 4.62 3.15
C SER A 109 -2.34 3.99 4.53
N SER A 110 -1.74 4.71 5.49
CA SER A 110 -1.40 4.15 6.81
C SER A 110 -2.54 4.29 7.80
N TYR A 111 -2.96 3.20 8.42
CA TYR A 111 -3.98 3.22 9.47
C TYR A 111 -3.85 2.04 10.44
N PHE A 112 -4.35 2.26 11.63
CA PHE A 112 -4.49 1.25 12.68
C PHE A 112 -5.95 0.92 12.88
N MET A 113 -6.25 -0.35 13.07
CA MET A 113 -7.56 -0.83 13.47
C MET A 113 -7.46 -1.66 14.74
N GLN A 114 -8.42 -1.49 15.64
CA GLN A 114 -8.76 -2.45 16.67
C GLN A 114 -10.15 -2.97 16.34
N VAL A 115 -10.31 -4.28 16.19
CA VAL A 115 -11.58 -4.92 15.87
C VAL A 115 -11.67 -6.28 16.55
N ASP A 116 -12.79 -6.53 17.25
CA ASP A 116 -13.04 -7.76 18.01
C ASP A 116 -11.84 -8.17 18.89
N GLY A 117 -11.22 -7.18 19.55
CA GLY A 117 -10.08 -7.37 20.45
C GLY A 117 -8.73 -7.65 19.77
N LYS A 118 -8.66 -7.63 18.44
CA LYS A 118 -7.41 -7.76 17.68
C LYS A 118 -6.95 -6.41 17.15
N THR A 119 -5.63 -6.21 17.17
CA THR A 119 -4.98 -4.99 16.72
C THR A 119 -4.27 -5.22 15.39
N ILE A 120 -4.53 -4.35 14.43
CA ILE A 120 -4.12 -4.48 13.04
C ILE A 120 -3.51 -3.15 12.59
N LEU A 121 -2.34 -3.22 11.97
CA LEU A 121 -1.71 -2.08 11.32
C LEU A 121 -1.62 -2.34 9.82
N VAL A 122 -1.92 -1.35 8.99
CA VAL A 122 -1.91 -1.48 7.53
C VAL A 122 -0.99 -0.42 6.94
N ASP A 123 -0.09 -0.86 6.07
CA ASP A 123 0.81 -0.05 5.25
C ASP A 123 1.45 1.14 6.00
N PRO A 124 2.16 0.92 7.14
CA PRO A 124 2.65 2.00 7.97
C PRO A 124 3.82 2.76 7.33
N VAL A 125 3.65 4.07 7.16
CA VAL A 125 4.67 5.00 6.66
C VAL A 125 4.80 6.17 7.64
N LEU A 126 5.71 6.04 8.60
CA LEU A 126 5.89 6.98 9.72
C LEU A 126 7.29 7.60 9.73
N SER A 127 8.14 7.30 8.73
CA SER A 127 9.48 7.90 8.61
C SER A 127 9.46 9.37 8.14
N GLY A 128 8.27 9.85 7.74
CA GLY A 128 8.06 11.19 7.19
C GLY A 128 8.37 11.33 5.70
N SER A 129 8.74 10.24 5.03
CA SER A 129 9.02 10.24 3.58
C SER A 129 8.59 8.93 2.91
N ALA A 130 7.84 9.06 1.84
CA ALA A 130 7.38 7.96 0.99
C ALA A 130 8.26 7.80 -0.25
N SER A 131 9.57 7.92 -0.10
CA SER A 131 10.53 7.91 -1.22
C SER A 131 11.91 7.42 -0.75
N PRO A 132 12.71 6.78 -1.65
CA PRO A 132 14.10 6.46 -1.35
C PRO A 132 14.96 7.69 -1.08
N ILE A 133 14.52 8.88 -1.50
CA ILE A 133 15.18 10.16 -1.28
C ILE A 133 14.31 11.01 -0.35
N ARG A 134 14.70 11.11 0.92
CA ARG A 134 13.88 11.62 2.04
C ARG A 134 13.17 12.98 1.81
N PHE A 135 13.76 13.87 1.02
CA PHE A 135 13.20 15.21 0.81
C PHE A 135 12.26 15.34 -0.40
N THR A 136 12.05 14.26 -1.16
CA THR A 136 11.27 14.33 -2.42
C THR A 136 9.78 14.13 -2.23
N THR A 137 9.37 13.26 -1.30
CA THR A 137 7.96 12.99 -1.00
C THR A 137 7.80 12.96 0.52
N THR A 138 7.36 14.08 1.08
CA THR A 138 7.22 14.23 2.53
C THR A 138 5.75 14.26 2.92
N SER A 139 5.44 13.76 4.13
CA SER A 139 4.12 13.85 4.74
C SER A 139 3.65 15.31 4.84
N PHE A 140 2.35 15.54 4.77
CA PHE A 140 1.76 16.85 5.04
C PHE A 140 1.80 17.13 6.55
N LYS A 141 2.00 18.40 6.92
CA LYS A 141 1.90 18.81 8.33
C LYS A 141 0.51 18.50 8.87
N GLY A 142 0.48 17.83 10.02
CA GLY A 142 -0.75 17.35 10.65
C GLY A 142 -1.04 15.88 10.41
N THR A 143 -0.40 15.21 9.42
CA THR A 143 -0.42 13.74 9.30
C THR A 143 0.82 13.09 9.93
N ASP A 144 1.70 13.88 10.50
CA ASP A 144 2.97 13.50 11.12
C ASP A 144 2.93 13.49 12.65
N VAL A 145 1.73 13.32 13.23
CA VAL A 145 1.51 13.40 14.69
C VAL A 145 1.80 12.09 15.43
N TYR A 146 1.87 10.97 14.70
CA TYR A 146 2.24 9.67 15.25
C TYR A 146 3.66 9.29 14.89
N THR A 147 4.30 8.58 15.82
CA THR A 147 5.62 7.96 15.64
C THR A 147 5.53 6.47 15.95
N THR A 148 6.58 5.73 15.68
CA THR A 148 6.64 4.29 16.01
C THR A 148 6.50 3.98 17.50
N ASP A 149 6.77 4.95 18.38
CA ASP A 149 6.69 4.79 19.83
C ASP A 149 5.25 4.88 20.36
N ASP A 150 4.30 5.33 19.53
CA ASP A 150 2.89 5.44 19.88
C ASP A 150 2.14 4.10 19.79
N PHE A 151 2.79 3.04 19.26
CA PHE A 151 2.12 1.77 18.97
C PHE A 151 2.31 0.73 20.05
N PRO A 152 1.23 0.05 20.48
CA PRO A 152 1.34 -1.17 21.27
C PRO A 152 1.92 -2.33 20.44
N ALA A 153 2.17 -3.46 21.06
CA ALA A 153 2.29 -4.71 20.29
C ALA A 153 0.97 -4.97 19.56
N PHE A 154 1.05 -5.38 18.29
CA PHE A 154 -0.14 -5.64 17.48
C PHE A 154 -0.11 -7.02 16.83
N ASP A 155 -1.33 -7.56 16.63
CA ASP A 155 -1.52 -8.94 16.20
C ASP A 155 -1.12 -9.13 14.73
N TYR A 156 -1.50 -8.17 13.86
CA TYR A 156 -1.30 -8.32 12.42
C TYR A 156 -0.80 -7.02 11.78
N LEU A 157 0.24 -7.15 10.97
CA LEU A 157 0.67 -6.15 10.01
C LEU A 157 0.22 -6.60 8.62
N PHE A 158 -0.60 -5.80 7.96
CA PHE A 158 -0.96 -6.00 6.55
C PHE A 158 -0.11 -5.09 5.67
N ILE A 159 0.51 -5.66 4.65
CA ILE A 159 1.23 -4.93 3.61
C ILE A 159 0.57 -5.27 2.27
N THR A 160 -0.05 -4.27 1.66
CA THR A 160 -0.78 -4.45 0.40
C THR A 160 0.16 -4.64 -0.77
N HIS A 161 1.26 -3.90 -0.79
CA HIS A 161 2.30 -3.98 -1.81
C HIS A 161 3.60 -3.30 -1.36
N ASP A 162 4.66 -3.35 -2.18
CA ASP A 162 6.01 -2.97 -1.79
C ASP A 162 6.42 -1.52 -2.14
N HIS A 163 5.51 -0.67 -2.62
CA HIS A 163 5.84 0.73 -2.88
C HIS A 163 6.31 1.45 -1.61
N TRP A 164 7.06 2.53 -1.79
CA TRP A 164 7.69 3.29 -0.71
C TRP A 164 6.70 3.93 0.25
N ASP A 165 5.50 4.21 -0.21
CA ASP A 165 4.38 4.80 0.51
C ASP A 165 3.42 3.76 1.12
N HIS A 166 3.78 2.48 1.08
CA HIS A 166 3.07 1.37 1.74
C HIS A 166 3.99 0.49 2.58
N LEU A 167 5.21 0.23 2.11
CA LEU A 167 6.22 -0.54 2.82
C LEU A 167 7.42 0.36 3.14
N ASP A 168 7.33 1.10 4.23
CA ASP A 168 8.41 1.98 4.70
C ASP A 168 9.45 1.20 5.51
N TYR A 169 10.64 1.08 4.95
CA TYR A 169 11.78 0.36 5.53
C TYR A 169 12.09 0.79 6.97
N GLU A 170 12.17 2.10 7.22
CA GLU A 170 12.54 2.62 8.55
C GLU A 170 11.44 2.37 9.57
N THR A 171 10.19 2.54 9.17
CA THR A 171 9.01 2.30 10.02
C THR A 171 8.91 0.84 10.42
N VAL A 172 8.94 -0.08 9.45
CA VAL A 172 8.76 -1.51 9.77
C VAL A 172 9.93 -2.06 10.61
N LEU A 173 11.15 -1.56 10.43
CA LEU A 173 12.27 -1.94 11.27
C LEU A 173 12.11 -1.50 12.73
N LYS A 174 11.64 -0.28 12.96
CA LYS A 174 11.38 0.23 14.32
C LYS A 174 10.22 -0.51 14.98
N LEU A 175 9.18 -0.83 14.22
CA LEU A 175 8.00 -1.56 14.71
C LEU A 175 8.23 -3.07 14.86
N LYS A 176 9.33 -3.62 14.34
CA LYS A 176 9.62 -5.05 14.32
C LYS A 176 9.38 -5.78 15.64
N PRO A 177 9.78 -5.23 16.82
CA PRO A 177 9.53 -5.88 18.11
C PRO A 177 8.06 -6.00 18.47
N ASN A 178 7.20 -5.18 17.88
CA ASN A 178 5.77 -5.07 18.21
C ASN A 178 4.89 -5.95 17.31
N ILE A 179 5.47 -6.57 16.26
CA ILE A 179 4.71 -7.30 15.22
C ILE A 179 4.63 -8.78 15.55
N LYS A 180 3.42 -9.35 15.68
CA LYS A 180 3.23 -10.79 15.88
C LYS A 180 3.20 -11.56 14.56
N LYS A 181 2.45 -11.09 13.55
CA LYS A 181 2.34 -11.70 12.22
C LYS A 181 2.28 -10.63 11.13
N ILE A 182 2.83 -10.96 9.96
CA ILE A 182 2.79 -10.10 8.77
C ILE A 182 2.06 -10.85 7.66
N ILE A 183 1.05 -10.20 7.06
CA ILE A 183 0.25 -10.73 5.95
C ILE A 183 0.51 -9.87 4.74
N THR A 184 0.95 -10.47 3.64
CA THR A 184 1.33 -9.73 2.43
C THR A 184 1.26 -10.61 1.18
N GLY A 185 1.44 -9.97 0.03
CA GLY A 185 1.52 -10.62 -1.27
C GLY A 185 2.77 -11.45 -1.46
N LEU A 186 2.64 -12.53 -2.23
CA LEU A 186 3.74 -13.43 -2.58
C LEU A 186 4.87 -12.64 -3.25
N GLY A 187 6.06 -12.76 -2.67
CA GLY A 187 7.28 -12.08 -3.10
C GLY A 187 7.72 -10.91 -2.21
N THR A 188 6.81 -10.20 -1.57
CA THR A 188 7.12 -9.08 -0.67
C THR A 188 7.92 -9.52 0.55
N GLY A 189 7.69 -10.74 1.04
CA GLY A 189 8.45 -11.32 2.16
C GLY A 189 9.95 -11.42 1.92
N GLU A 190 10.44 -11.37 0.68
CA GLU A 190 11.89 -11.33 0.41
C GLU A 190 12.54 -10.04 0.94
N HIS A 191 11.85 -8.90 0.82
CA HIS A 191 12.30 -7.64 1.41
C HIS A 191 12.38 -7.77 2.93
N LEU A 192 11.31 -8.27 3.55
CA LEU A 192 11.22 -8.41 5.00
C LEU A 192 12.28 -9.38 5.55
N GLN A 193 12.50 -10.52 4.90
CA GLN A 193 13.59 -11.43 5.30
C GLN A 193 14.97 -10.83 5.10
N HIS A 194 15.20 -10.08 4.02
CA HIS A 194 16.44 -9.33 3.83
C HIS A 194 16.67 -8.30 4.95
N TRP A 195 15.60 -7.76 5.53
CA TRP A 195 15.62 -6.88 6.70
C TRP A 195 15.58 -7.65 8.03
N SER A 196 15.92 -8.94 7.97
CA SER A 196 16.05 -9.83 9.13
C SER A 196 14.74 -10.09 9.89
N PHE A 197 13.57 -9.96 9.27
CA PHE A 197 12.33 -10.47 9.86
C PHE A 197 12.32 -11.99 9.86
N ASP A 198 11.81 -12.60 10.94
CA ASP A 198 11.67 -14.06 11.02
C ASP A 198 10.63 -14.54 10.00
N LYS A 199 11.02 -15.54 9.20
CA LYS A 199 10.13 -16.17 8.23
C LYS A 199 8.86 -16.78 8.85
N ASN A 200 8.89 -17.16 10.12
CA ASN A 200 7.77 -17.80 10.82
C ASN A 200 6.64 -16.83 11.15
N ILE A 201 6.88 -15.50 11.09
CA ILE A 201 5.83 -14.51 11.25
C ILE A 201 5.28 -14.02 9.91
N LEU A 202 5.88 -14.42 8.77
CA LEU A 202 5.48 -14.00 7.43
C LEU A 202 4.44 -14.96 6.85
N ILE A 203 3.31 -14.43 6.45
CA ILE A 203 2.25 -15.14 5.72
C ILE A 203 2.14 -14.49 4.34
N GLU A 204 2.71 -15.15 3.34
CA GLU A 204 2.65 -14.68 1.95
C GLU A 204 1.64 -15.50 1.16
N LYS A 205 0.79 -14.83 0.41
CA LYS A 205 -0.27 -15.43 -0.39
C LYS A 205 -0.35 -14.84 -1.79
N ASP A 206 -0.90 -15.62 -2.71
CA ASP A 206 -1.33 -15.14 -4.01
C ASP A 206 -2.77 -14.61 -3.93
N TRP A 207 -3.35 -14.10 -5.00
CA TRP A 207 -4.75 -13.73 -5.06
C TRP A 207 -5.67 -14.96 -4.89
N ASN A 208 -6.84 -14.71 -4.32
CA ASN A 208 -7.90 -15.69 -4.11
C ASN A 208 -7.51 -16.87 -3.19
N GLU A 209 -6.60 -16.62 -2.26
CA GLU A 209 -6.25 -17.57 -1.22
C GLU A 209 -6.86 -17.16 0.13
N THR A 210 -7.10 -18.15 0.99
CA THR A 210 -7.65 -17.94 2.33
C THR A 210 -6.58 -18.17 3.39
N ILE A 211 -6.54 -17.31 4.40
CA ILE A 211 -5.72 -17.41 5.60
C ILE A 211 -6.67 -17.57 6.79
N ILE A 212 -6.55 -18.67 7.50
CA ILE A 212 -7.27 -18.88 8.75
C ILE A 212 -6.39 -18.35 9.87
N LEU A 213 -6.92 -17.41 10.62
CA LEU A 213 -6.26 -16.82 11.78
C LEU A 213 -6.95 -17.29 13.07
N GLU A 214 -6.43 -16.84 14.22
CA GLU A 214 -6.98 -17.21 15.53
C GLU A 214 -8.36 -16.55 15.78
N ASN A 215 -9.12 -17.12 16.70
CA ASN A 215 -10.36 -16.56 17.25
C ASN A 215 -11.45 -16.25 16.21
N GLY A 216 -11.55 -17.07 15.15
CA GLY A 216 -12.57 -16.91 14.11
C GLY A 216 -12.27 -15.83 13.07
N PHE A 217 -11.05 -15.28 13.08
CA PHE A 217 -10.61 -14.37 12.03
C PHE A 217 -10.19 -15.14 10.78
N THR A 218 -10.60 -14.64 9.63
CA THR A 218 -10.12 -15.13 8.33
C THR A 218 -9.75 -13.97 7.42
N VAL A 219 -8.79 -14.19 6.55
CA VAL A 219 -8.39 -13.22 5.52
C VAL A 219 -8.44 -13.90 4.16
N ASN A 220 -9.19 -13.34 3.23
CA ASN A 220 -9.11 -13.72 1.83
C ASN A 220 -8.33 -12.65 1.08
N THR A 221 -7.29 -13.08 0.36
CA THR A 221 -6.53 -12.21 -0.53
C THR A 221 -7.29 -11.98 -1.81
N THR A 222 -7.32 -10.76 -2.29
CA THR A 222 -8.08 -10.37 -3.47
C THR A 222 -7.25 -9.50 -4.40
N PRO A 223 -7.54 -9.47 -5.71
CA PRO A 223 -6.78 -8.66 -6.65
C PRO A 223 -6.97 -7.16 -6.44
N GLY A 224 -5.98 -6.40 -6.87
CA GLY A 224 -6.08 -4.99 -7.18
C GLY A 224 -5.61 -4.75 -8.61
N ARG A 225 -5.81 -3.56 -9.15
CA ARG A 225 -5.31 -3.13 -10.46
C ARG A 225 -4.22 -2.11 -10.28
N HIS A 226 -2.98 -2.59 -10.13
CA HIS A 226 -1.84 -1.75 -9.79
C HIS A 226 -0.54 -2.33 -10.35
N PHE A 227 0.58 -1.92 -9.81
CA PHE A 227 1.92 -2.48 -10.05
C PHE A 227 2.77 -2.32 -8.80
N ILE A 228 3.98 -2.89 -8.81
CA ILE A 228 4.91 -2.78 -7.70
C ILE A 228 6.35 -2.55 -8.17
N GLY A 229 7.22 -2.11 -7.27
CA GLY A 229 8.65 -2.06 -7.47
C GLY A 229 9.35 -1.01 -6.61
N ARG A 230 10.42 -1.46 -5.94
CA ARG A 230 11.28 -0.59 -5.11
C ARG A 230 12.57 -0.18 -5.83
N ALA A 231 12.87 -0.82 -6.98
CA ALA A 231 14.08 -0.61 -7.77
C ALA A 231 13.76 -0.69 -9.26
N ILE A 232 14.73 -1.00 -10.08
CA ILE A 232 14.61 -0.98 -11.56
C ILE A 232 13.61 -2.03 -12.08
N LYS A 233 13.60 -3.24 -11.48
CA LYS A 233 12.68 -4.30 -11.93
C LYS A 233 11.35 -4.18 -11.20
N ARG A 234 10.26 -4.13 -11.98
CA ARG A 234 8.87 -4.06 -11.50
C ARG A 234 8.22 -5.44 -11.44
N ASN A 235 7.12 -5.54 -10.70
CA ASN A 235 6.20 -6.68 -10.66
C ASN A 235 6.86 -8.03 -10.31
N SER A 236 7.87 -8.00 -9.43
CA SER A 236 8.52 -9.21 -8.90
C SER A 236 7.83 -9.82 -7.69
N ALA A 237 6.88 -9.11 -7.08
CA ALA A 237 5.94 -9.59 -6.08
C ALA A 237 4.52 -9.21 -6.51
N ILE A 238 3.49 -9.69 -5.81
CA ILE A 238 2.09 -9.40 -6.15
C ILE A 238 1.52 -8.33 -5.21
N TRP A 239 0.75 -7.39 -5.76
CA TRP A 239 -0.07 -6.41 -5.02
C TRP A 239 -1.44 -7.01 -4.74
N MET A 240 -2.11 -6.53 -3.70
CA MET A 240 -3.40 -7.10 -3.32
C MET A 240 -4.24 -6.19 -2.44
N SER A 241 -5.50 -6.52 -2.34
CA SER A 241 -6.41 -6.13 -1.28
C SER A 241 -6.79 -7.34 -0.43
N PHE A 242 -7.49 -7.10 0.69
CA PHE A 242 -7.85 -8.18 1.60
C PHE A 242 -9.31 -8.05 2.02
N VAL A 243 -9.97 -9.20 2.16
CA VAL A 243 -11.25 -9.34 2.84
C VAL A 243 -10.97 -9.91 4.23
N LEU A 244 -11.07 -9.08 5.24
CA LEU A 244 -10.96 -9.48 6.63
C LEU A 244 -12.36 -9.80 7.16
N THR A 245 -12.57 -11.04 7.56
CA THR A 245 -13.77 -11.47 8.29
C THR A 245 -13.40 -11.71 9.75
N THR A 246 -14.11 -11.07 10.66
CA THR A 246 -13.97 -11.21 12.10
C THR A 246 -15.26 -11.80 12.67
N PRO A 247 -15.36 -12.14 13.95
CA PRO A 247 -16.62 -12.61 14.54
C PRO A 247 -17.82 -11.68 14.34
N THR A 248 -17.61 -10.35 14.30
CA THR A 248 -18.72 -9.38 14.21
C THR A 248 -18.68 -8.50 12.96
N GLN A 249 -17.56 -8.44 12.23
CA GLN A 249 -17.36 -7.49 11.13
C GLN A 249 -16.80 -8.16 9.88
N LYS A 250 -17.17 -7.65 8.73
CA LYS A 250 -16.53 -7.96 7.46
C LYS A 250 -15.96 -6.68 6.83
N ILE A 251 -14.66 -6.61 6.69
CA ILE A 251 -13.94 -5.40 6.31
C ILE A 251 -13.17 -5.64 5.02
N PHE A 252 -13.34 -4.76 4.04
CA PHE A 252 -12.49 -4.72 2.87
C PHE A 252 -11.32 -3.76 3.13
N ILE A 253 -10.11 -4.30 3.11
CA ILE A 253 -8.85 -3.58 3.22
C ILE A 253 -8.33 -3.39 1.79
N GLY A 254 -8.58 -2.24 1.19
CA GLY A 254 -8.08 -1.90 -0.13
C GLY A 254 -6.59 -1.55 -0.08
N GLY A 255 -5.84 -2.02 -1.07
CA GLY A 255 -4.56 -1.45 -1.46
C GLY A 255 -4.77 -0.41 -2.57
N ASP A 256 -3.68 0.10 -3.12
CA ASP A 256 -3.75 0.95 -4.31
C ASP A 256 -4.30 0.16 -5.51
N SER A 257 -5.26 0.74 -6.19
CA SER A 257 -5.94 0.11 -7.31
C SER A 257 -6.67 1.10 -8.19
N GLY A 258 -6.52 1.00 -9.50
CA GLY A 258 -7.50 1.58 -10.40
C GLY A 258 -8.82 0.79 -10.36
N TYR A 259 -9.90 1.46 -10.72
CA TYR A 259 -11.21 0.83 -10.82
C TYR A 259 -11.25 -0.21 -11.95
N ASP A 260 -11.85 -1.38 -11.65
CA ASP A 260 -12.10 -2.46 -12.61
C ASP A 260 -13.16 -3.42 -12.06
N THR A 261 -13.54 -4.42 -12.86
CA THR A 261 -14.54 -5.44 -12.55
C THR A 261 -14.24 -6.30 -11.32
N HIS A 262 -12.99 -6.30 -10.84
CA HIS A 262 -12.61 -7.04 -9.63
C HIS A 262 -13.38 -6.57 -8.39
N PHE A 263 -13.73 -5.28 -8.25
CA PHE A 263 -14.53 -4.78 -7.14
C PHE A 263 -15.91 -5.45 -7.10
N LYS A 264 -16.57 -5.54 -8.26
CA LYS A 264 -17.85 -6.23 -8.36
C LYS A 264 -17.72 -7.72 -8.04
N THR A 265 -16.71 -8.38 -8.57
CA THR A 265 -16.43 -9.79 -8.30
C THR A 265 -16.21 -10.05 -6.81
N ILE A 266 -15.45 -9.18 -6.12
CA ILE A 266 -15.22 -9.25 -4.68
C ILE A 266 -16.54 -9.04 -3.92
N GLY A 267 -17.33 -8.05 -4.31
CA GLY A 267 -18.63 -7.79 -3.69
C GLY A 267 -19.65 -8.91 -3.89
N ASP A 268 -19.61 -9.58 -5.04
CA ASP A 268 -20.49 -10.73 -5.32
C ASP A 268 -20.07 -11.97 -4.52
N ASN A 269 -18.77 -12.19 -4.32
CA ASN A 269 -18.25 -13.36 -3.62
C ASN A 269 -18.22 -13.21 -2.10
N PHE A 270 -17.97 -12.01 -1.60
CA PHE A 270 -17.69 -11.79 -0.17
C PHE A 270 -18.62 -10.76 0.48
N GLY A 271 -19.29 -9.89 -0.28
CA GLY A 271 -20.18 -8.87 0.26
C GLY A 271 -21.43 -9.43 0.94
N PRO A 272 -22.19 -8.63 1.66
CA PRO A 272 -21.92 -7.21 1.92
C PRO A 272 -20.80 -7.01 2.95
N PHE A 273 -20.14 -5.82 2.88
CA PHE A 273 -19.12 -5.42 3.84
C PHE A 273 -19.68 -4.42 4.86
N ASP A 274 -19.23 -4.50 6.10
CA ASP A 274 -19.55 -3.51 7.12
C ASP A 274 -18.74 -2.23 6.91
N LEU A 275 -17.47 -2.38 6.47
CA LEU A 275 -16.57 -1.29 6.16
C LEU A 275 -15.71 -1.64 4.93
N ALA A 276 -15.56 -0.71 4.02
CA ALA A 276 -14.54 -0.74 2.98
C ALA A 276 -13.56 0.44 3.14
N ILE A 277 -12.26 0.15 3.15
CA ILE A 277 -11.21 1.16 3.18
C ILE A 277 -10.62 1.20 1.78
N LEU A 278 -10.83 2.32 1.08
CA LEU A 278 -10.56 2.48 -0.34
C LEU A 278 -9.56 3.61 -0.57
N GLU A 279 -8.66 3.40 -1.53
CA GLU A 279 -7.80 4.47 -2.00
C GLU A 279 -8.60 5.48 -2.85
N CYS A 280 -8.13 6.70 -2.91
CA CYS A 280 -8.66 7.72 -3.78
C CYS A 280 -7.50 8.60 -4.26
N GLY A 281 -6.65 8.07 -5.10
CA GLY A 281 -5.39 8.63 -5.58
C GLY A 281 -5.25 10.15 -5.60
N GLN A 282 -4.24 10.68 -6.22
CA GLN A 282 -4.04 12.13 -6.32
C GLN A 282 -4.88 12.77 -7.44
N TYR A 283 -5.92 12.09 -7.91
CA TYR A 283 -6.80 12.50 -9.02
C TYR A 283 -6.03 12.81 -10.32
N ASN A 284 -4.94 12.09 -10.55
CA ASN A 284 -4.11 12.35 -11.70
C ASN A 284 -4.61 11.55 -12.92
N ARG A 285 -5.11 12.24 -13.93
CA ARG A 285 -5.63 11.66 -15.18
C ARG A 285 -4.65 10.73 -15.91
N TYR A 286 -3.35 10.86 -15.65
CA TYR A 286 -2.35 10.03 -16.30
C TYR A 286 -2.21 8.64 -15.68
N TRP A 287 -2.75 8.43 -14.47
CA TRP A 287 -2.64 7.20 -13.71
C TRP A 287 -4.00 6.58 -13.35
N LYS A 288 -5.07 6.91 -14.10
CA LYS A 288 -6.43 6.43 -13.86
C LYS A 288 -6.59 4.91 -13.84
N TYR A 289 -5.64 4.18 -14.47
CA TYR A 289 -5.70 2.71 -14.50
C TYR A 289 -5.11 2.05 -13.25
N ILE A 290 -4.37 2.80 -12.46
CA ILE A 290 -3.68 2.29 -11.26
C ILE A 290 -4.09 2.99 -9.97
N HIS A 291 -4.90 4.05 -10.08
CA HIS A 291 -5.54 4.78 -8.98
C HIS A 291 -6.95 5.20 -9.36
N MET A 292 -7.87 5.11 -8.41
CA MET A 292 -9.27 5.48 -8.64
C MET A 292 -9.46 7.01 -8.66
N MET A 293 -10.31 7.45 -9.58
CA MET A 293 -10.88 8.79 -9.53
C MET A 293 -12.02 8.84 -8.49
N PRO A 294 -12.38 10.03 -7.97
CA PRO A 294 -13.37 10.15 -6.89
C PRO A 294 -14.72 9.46 -7.18
N GLU A 295 -15.21 9.55 -8.41
CA GLU A 295 -16.44 8.90 -8.86
C GLU A 295 -16.29 7.36 -8.91
N GLU A 296 -15.11 6.87 -9.24
CA GLU A 296 -14.80 5.44 -9.29
C GLU A 296 -14.74 4.84 -7.90
N VAL A 297 -14.30 5.60 -6.87
CA VAL A 297 -14.34 5.15 -5.47
C VAL A 297 -15.77 4.90 -5.00
N VAL A 298 -16.71 5.78 -5.39
CA VAL A 298 -18.14 5.59 -5.08
C VAL A 298 -18.66 4.33 -5.77
N GLN A 299 -18.31 4.12 -7.05
CA GLN A 299 -18.72 2.94 -7.78
C GLN A 299 -18.11 1.66 -7.16
N ALA A 300 -16.84 1.68 -6.78
CA ALA A 300 -16.20 0.56 -6.09
C ALA A 300 -16.89 0.22 -4.76
N ALA A 301 -17.31 1.25 -4.00
CA ALA A 301 -18.06 1.05 -2.76
C ALA A 301 -19.44 0.40 -3.01
N ILE A 302 -20.14 0.80 -4.09
CA ILE A 302 -21.40 0.18 -4.51
C ILE A 302 -21.17 -1.28 -4.92
N ASP A 303 -20.18 -1.53 -5.75
CA ASP A 303 -19.84 -2.86 -6.26
C ASP A 303 -19.44 -3.83 -5.14
N LEU A 304 -18.72 -3.34 -4.13
CA LEU A 304 -18.40 -4.08 -2.90
C LEU A 304 -19.62 -4.31 -2.00
N LYS A 305 -20.74 -3.65 -2.25
CA LYS A 305 -21.95 -3.72 -1.40
C LYS A 305 -21.64 -3.33 0.05
N THR A 306 -20.83 -2.30 0.26
CA THR A 306 -20.43 -1.88 1.61
C THR A 306 -21.44 -0.95 2.26
N LYS A 307 -21.65 -1.10 3.57
CA LYS A 307 -22.50 -0.21 4.37
C LYS A 307 -21.82 1.14 4.62
N LEU A 308 -20.52 1.11 4.90
CA LEU A 308 -19.69 2.27 5.20
C LEU A 308 -18.40 2.19 4.39
N TYR A 309 -17.93 3.30 3.86
CA TYR A 309 -16.59 3.34 3.30
C TYR A 309 -15.78 4.54 3.79
N CYS A 310 -14.48 4.30 4.00
CA CYS A 310 -13.48 5.31 4.21
C CYS A 310 -12.59 5.39 2.98
N ARG A 311 -12.35 6.59 2.48
CA ARG A 311 -11.33 6.82 1.45
C ARG A 311 -10.06 7.36 2.09
N TYR A 312 -8.92 6.89 1.67
CA TYR A 312 -7.61 7.42 2.03
C TYR A 312 -6.91 8.03 0.80
N THR A 313 -5.78 8.67 0.98
CA THR A 313 -4.98 9.37 -0.05
C THR A 313 -5.56 10.69 -0.57
N GLY A 314 -6.09 11.53 0.31
CA GLY A 314 -6.49 12.89 -0.05
C GLY A 314 -6.49 13.82 1.15
N PRO A 315 -6.39 15.15 0.95
CA PRO A 315 -6.29 16.11 2.07
C PRO A 315 -7.54 16.17 2.96
N ASN A 316 -8.64 15.51 2.55
CA ASN A 316 -9.91 15.49 3.30
C ASN A 316 -10.53 14.09 3.14
N SER A 317 -10.07 13.10 3.89
CA SER A 317 -10.61 11.73 3.80
C SER A 317 -11.56 11.41 4.95
N PRO A 318 -12.87 11.73 4.85
CA PRO A 318 -13.85 11.27 5.81
C PRO A 318 -14.32 9.86 5.48
N CYS A 319 -14.68 9.10 6.51
CA CYS A 319 -15.57 7.95 6.34
C CYS A 319 -16.95 8.45 5.92
N LEU A 320 -17.49 7.89 4.86
CA LEU A 320 -18.80 8.27 4.32
C LEU A 320 -19.77 7.10 4.46
N TYR A 321 -20.94 7.37 5.02
CA TYR A 321 -22.03 6.42 5.11
C TYR A 321 -22.81 6.36 3.79
N MET A 322 -23.17 5.17 3.33
CA MET A 322 -24.02 4.97 2.15
C MET A 322 -25.50 5.02 2.56
N PRO A 323 -26.26 6.08 2.24
CA PRO A 323 -27.68 6.13 2.56
C PRO A 323 -28.44 5.05 1.75
N GLY A 324 -29.28 4.28 2.45
CA GLY A 324 -30.15 3.28 1.81
C GLY A 324 -29.90 1.81 2.22
N MET A 325 -28.88 1.52 3.01
CA MET A 325 -28.73 0.23 3.68
C MET A 325 -29.13 0.39 5.16
N SER A 326 -30.10 -0.39 5.62
CA SER A 326 -30.44 -0.47 7.05
C SER A 326 -29.28 -1.07 7.83
N LEU A 327 -28.92 -0.44 8.95
CA LEU A 327 -27.99 -0.98 9.93
C LEU A 327 -28.48 -2.31 10.48
#